data_e47566a124d90e6d17045d00606f4de9
#
_entry.id   e47566a124d90e6d17045d00606f4de9
#
_cell.length_a   1.000
_cell.length_b   1.000
_cell.length_c   1.000
_cell.angle_alpha   90.00
_cell.angle_beta   90.00
_cell.angle_gamma   90.00
#
_symmetry.space_group_name_H-M   'P 1'
#
loop_
_entity.id
_entity.type
_entity.pdbx_description
1 polymer ?
#
loop_
_entity_poly.entity_id
_entity_poly.type
_entity_poly.pdbx_seq_one_letter_code
_entity_poly.pdbx_strand_id
1 'polypeptide(L)'
;MEEIELNLLATMLDKSVWDKTKNFITPIMFPKDWRSLAQTIREAHLKYEDIESLDVTTLVAVHKIMFPAMPDSKAEQINDRINNLLAVQKVDANLAYDWAKTFWLRNIAKTIGEKAIRYWAAESLTENSMAFSEIAQLIEKVASNSLDGEDSFRIIHEDIEELIKSTVKPSEFTFGLDTLEKNVLGLNRGDFGIIFARPEVGKSSFCAHLASHYISRGQKVHYWANEEIAEKVKLRIITAFFNIDKNTMEKQKDRYVEEYKKKIDTNLVVMDSVGTSVKEIVNFTTLNKPDVIFIDQMDKVKIDGTYTRGDERLKEIYVM
;
A
#
# COMPACT_ATOMS: atom_id res chain seq x y z
N MET A 1 16.57 15.29 26.47
CA MET A 1 15.39 14.73 25.76
C MET A 1 14.46 15.88 25.45
N GLU A 2 13.93 15.93 24.25
CA GLU A 2 12.92 16.95 23.93
C GLU A 2 11.65 16.69 24.76
N GLU A 3 10.91 17.74 25.06
CA GLU A 3 9.69 17.66 25.88
C GLU A 3 8.66 16.67 25.31
N ILE A 4 8.56 16.62 23.97
CA ILE A 4 7.68 15.70 23.25
C ILE A 4 8.04 14.23 23.50
N GLU A 5 9.32 13.89 23.53
CA GLU A 5 9.78 12.51 23.74
C GLU A 5 9.46 12.03 25.17
N LEU A 6 9.63 12.92 26.16
CA LEU A 6 9.33 12.62 27.54
C LEU A 6 7.83 12.43 27.76
N ASN A 7 7.03 13.35 27.20
CA ASN A 7 5.57 13.27 27.28
C ASN A 7 5.01 12.02 26.56
N LEU A 8 5.57 11.67 25.41
CA LEU A 8 5.20 10.45 24.69
C LEU A 8 5.47 9.21 25.55
N LEU A 9 6.70 9.12 26.10
CA LEU A 9 7.10 7.97 26.92
C LEU A 9 6.22 7.86 28.18
N ALA A 10 5.88 9.00 28.81
CA ALA A 10 4.99 9.06 29.97
C ALA A 10 3.56 8.60 29.61
N THR A 11 3.06 9.00 28.45
CA THR A 11 1.71 8.63 28.03
C THR A 11 1.63 7.16 27.60
N MET A 12 2.73 6.58 27.07
CA MET A 12 2.82 5.15 26.76
C MET A 12 2.78 4.23 27.98
N LEU A 13 2.80 4.76 29.21
CA LEU A 13 2.51 3.98 30.41
C LEU A 13 1.05 3.50 30.44
N ASP A 14 0.15 4.16 29.74
CA ASP A 14 -1.25 3.76 29.65
C ASP A 14 -1.46 2.75 28.51
N LYS A 15 -2.16 1.68 28.82
CA LYS A 15 -2.42 0.57 27.89
C LYS A 15 -3.09 1.03 26.60
N SER A 16 -4.07 1.94 26.69
CA SER A 16 -4.80 2.47 25.53
C SER A 16 -3.89 3.18 24.52
N VAL A 17 -2.84 3.88 24.98
CA VAL A 17 -1.86 4.55 24.14
C VAL A 17 -0.83 3.54 23.63
N TRP A 18 -0.37 2.64 24.51
CA TRP A 18 0.54 1.57 24.15
C TRP A 18 0.01 0.74 22.99
N ASP A 19 -1.22 0.27 23.07
CA ASP A 19 -1.83 -0.58 22.05
C ASP A 19 -1.91 0.10 20.67
N LYS A 20 -2.14 1.41 20.65
CA LYS A 20 -2.13 2.20 19.41
C LYS A 20 -0.72 2.47 18.86
N THR A 21 0.32 2.46 19.70
CA THR A 21 1.66 2.94 19.30
C THR A 21 2.72 1.84 19.23
N LYS A 22 2.48 0.67 19.82
CA LYS A 22 3.45 -0.45 19.96
C LYS A 22 4.05 -0.94 18.64
N ASN A 23 3.31 -0.82 17.53
CA ASN A 23 3.72 -1.34 16.23
C ASN A 23 4.73 -0.44 15.49
N PHE A 24 4.79 0.84 15.84
CA PHE A 24 5.68 1.78 15.14
C PHE A 24 6.67 2.49 16.06
N ILE A 25 6.41 2.60 17.37
CA ILE A 25 7.37 3.16 18.33
C ILE A 25 8.26 2.06 18.88
N THR A 26 9.56 2.19 18.68
CA THR A 26 10.56 1.24 19.19
C THR A 26 11.54 1.91 20.16
N PRO A 27 12.08 1.18 21.15
CA PRO A 27 13.00 1.76 22.13
C PRO A 27 14.23 2.43 21.55
N ILE A 28 14.70 1.99 20.36
CA ILE A 28 15.88 2.56 19.70
C ILE A 28 15.65 4.01 19.22
N MET A 29 14.41 4.43 19.05
CA MET A 29 14.04 5.80 18.64
C MET A 29 14.33 6.83 19.75
N PHE A 30 14.31 6.39 20.99
CA PHE A 30 14.60 7.27 22.13
C PHE A 30 16.11 7.50 22.31
N PRO A 31 16.51 8.62 22.96
CA PRO A 31 17.89 8.88 23.34
C PRO A 31 18.49 7.73 24.14
N LYS A 32 19.79 7.50 23.97
CA LYS A 32 20.51 6.33 24.51
C LYS A 32 20.23 6.06 26.00
N ASP A 33 20.12 7.13 26.78
CA ASP A 33 19.89 7.06 28.22
C ASP A 33 18.47 6.66 28.63
N TRP A 34 17.52 6.72 27.72
CA TRP A 34 16.11 6.39 27.92
C TRP A 34 15.69 5.07 27.29
N ARG A 35 16.54 4.48 26.45
CA ARG A 35 16.23 3.23 25.72
C ARG A 35 15.93 2.07 26.63
N SER A 36 16.67 1.91 27.73
CA SER A 36 16.42 0.85 28.69
C SER A 36 15.06 0.99 29.36
N LEU A 37 14.64 2.22 29.67
CA LEU A 37 13.32 2.48 30.24
C LEU A 37 12.19 2.26 29.21
N ALA A 38 12.36 2.74 27.99
CA ALA A 38 11.41 2.47 26.91
C ALA A 38 11.25 0.96 26.63
N GLN A 39 12.35 0.20 26.71
CA GLN A 39 12.32 -1.24 26.61
C GLN A 39 11.60 -1.89 27.80
N THR A 40 11.81 -1.37 29.01
CA THR A 40 11.10 -1.84 30.21
C THR A 40 9.59 -1.63 30.10
N ILE A 41 9.15 -0.48 29.61
CA ILE A 41 7.72 -0.19 29.37
C ILE A 41 7.13 -1.19 28.39
N ARG A 42 7.85 -1.42 27.27
CA ARG A 42 7.44 -2.41 26.28
C ARG A 42 7.27 -3.81 26.88
N GLU A 43 8.26 -4.30 27.62
CA GLU A 43 8.24 -5.64 28.21
C GLU A 43 7.20 -5.75 29.32
N ALA A 44 6.97 -4.67 30.08
CA ALA A 44 5.92 -4.64 31.10
C ALA A 44 4.54 -4.82 30.48
N HIS A 45 4.20 -4.10 29.41
CA HIS A 45 2.92 -4.25 28.72
C HIS A 45 2.76 -5.60 28.02
N LEU A 46 3.84 -6.20 27.51
CA LEU A 46 3.79 -7.52 26.90
C LEU A 46 3.60 -8.64 27.94
N LYS A 47 4.13 -8.45 29.14
CA LYS A 47 4.07 -9.46 30.20
C LYS A 47 2.82 -9.37 31.06
N TYR A 48 2.29 -8.18 31.24
CA TYR A 48 1.15 -7.89 32.11
C TYR A 48 0.01 -7.26 31.30
N GLU A 49 -0.66 -8.08 30.52
CA GLU A 49 -1.69 -7.63 29.56
C GLU A 49 -2.93 -7.00 30.22
N ASP A 50 -3.22 -7.33 31.49
CA ASP A 50 -4.39 -6.83 32.21
C ASP A 50 -4.17 -5.48 32.92
N ILE A 51 -2.94 -4.93 32.91
CA ILE A 51 -2.64 -3.66 33.58
C ILE A 51 -3.02 -2.49 32.67
N GLU A 52 -3.98 -1.67 33.12
CA GLU A 52 -4.41 -0.48 32.38
C GLU A 52 -3.36 0.64 32.35
N SER A 53 -2.58 0.80 33.42
CA SER A 53 -1.50 1.79 33.50
C SER A 53 -0.35 1.28 34.37
N LEU A 54 0.89 1.43 33.86
CA LEU A 54 2.10 0.98 34.56
C LEU A 54 2.46 1.97 35.67
N ASP A 55 2.72 1.43 36.86
CA ASP A 55 3.18 2.18 38.04
C ASP A 55 4.68 2.04 38.32
N VAL A 56 5.19 2.80 39.31
CA VAL A 56 6.59 2.76 39.74
C VAL A 56 7.02 1.35 40.10
N THR A 57 6.22 0.65 40.86
CA THR A 57 6.54 -0.67 41.43
C THR A 57 6.72 -1.70 40.31
N THR A 58 5.81 -1.71 39.36
CA THR A 58 5.86 -2.59 38.19
C THR A 58 7.08 -2.28 37.33
N LEU A 59 7.32 -1.00 36.99
CA LEU A 59 8.47 -0.61 36.18
C LEU A 59 9.82 -0.95 36.82
N VAL A 60 9.97 -0.68 38.12
CA VAL A 60 11.21 -1.01 38.86
C VAL A 60 11.41 -2.52 38.90
N ALA A 61 10.36 -3.29 39.17
CA ALA A 61 10.44 -4.75 39.21
C ALA A 61 10.82 -5.35 37.87
N VAL A 62 10.15 -4.93 36.77
CA VAL A 62 10.46 -5.38 35.41
C VAL A 62 11.87 -4.97 35.01
N HIS A 63 12.28 -3.73 35.29
CA HIS A 63 13.60 -3.24 34.98
C HIS A 63 14.71 -4.07 35.65
N LYS A 64 14.55 -4.39 36.95
CA LYS A 64 15.48 -5.26 37.68
C LYS A 64 15.58 -6.67 37.10
N ILE A 65 14.45 -7.22 36.65
CA ILE A 65 14.42 -8.54 35.99
C ILE A 65 15.17 -8.52 34.67
N MET A 66 15.00 -7.45 33.88
CA MET A 66 15.66 -7.33 32.57
C MET A 66 17.14 -7.01 32.65
N PHE A 67 17.56 -6.28 33.68
CA PHE A 67 18.94 -5.81 33.84
C PHE A 67 19.52 -6.20 35.21
N PRO A 68 19.65 -7.50 35.52
CA PRO A 68 20.04 -7.97 36.88
C PRO A 68 21.47 -7.61 37.29
N ALA A 69 22.33 -7.36 36.31
CA ALA A 69 23.76 -7.01 36.55
C ALA A 69 24.02 -5.49 36.59
N MET A 70 22.95 -4.66 36.72
CA MET A 70 23.14 -3.21 36.75
C MET A 70 23.77 -2.73 38.07
N PRO A 71 24.80 -1.85 38.02
CA PRO A 71 25.38 -1.24 39.21
C PRO A 71 24.35 -0.38 39.98
N ASP A 72 24.42 -0.37 41.32
CA ASP A 72 23.47 0.36 42.19
C ASP A 72 23.33 1.84 41.84
N SER A 73 24.42 2.50 41.49
CA SER A 73 24.41 3.91 41.07
C SER A 73 23.61 4.18 39.77
N LYS A 74 23.58 3.22 38.90
CA LYS A 74 22.72 3.30 37.66
C LYS A 74 21.28 2.94 38.01
N ALA A 75 21.03 2.03 38.94
CA ALA A 75 19.67 1.68 39.38
C ALA A 75 18.99 2.88 40.04
N GLU A 76 19.73 3.67 40.86
CA GLU A 76 19.22 4.93 41.42
C GLU A 76 18.83 5.93 40.33
N GLN A 77 19.70 6.14 39.34
CA GLN A 77 19.40 7.03 38.20
C GLN A 77 18.15 6.60 37.40
N ILE A 78 17.94 5.31 37.24
CA ILE A 78 16.72 4.78 36.59
C ILE A 78 15.49 5.01 37.43
N ASN A 79 15.57 4.81 38.76
CA ASN A 79 14.46 5.09 39.65
C ASN A 79 14.08 6.58 39.63
N ASP A 80 15.05 7.49 39.61
CA ASP A 80 14.82 8.93 39.46
C ASP A 80 14.13 9.24 38.13
N ARG A 81 14.55 8.59 37.03
CA ARG A 81 13.90 8.74 35.71
C ARG A 81 12.48 8.21 35.70
N ILE A 82 12.20 7.07 36.34
CA ILE A 82 10.84 6.52 36.47
C ILE A 82 9.96 7.51 37.25
N ASN A 83 10.45 8.05 38.35
CA ASN A 83 9.73 9.03 39.15
C ASN A 83 9.45 10.33 38.33
N ASN A 84 10.46 10.83 37.62
CA ASN A 84 10.30 11.98 36.75
C ASN A 84 9.28 11.72 35.61
N LEU A 85 9.28 10.52 35.03
CA LEU A 85 8.36 10.14 33.99
C LEU A 85 6.91 10.12 34.49
N LEU A 86 6.68 9.58 35.69
CA LEU A 86 5.36 9.52 36.30
C LEU A 86 4.83 10.87 36.81
N ALA A 87 5.75 11.83 37.05
CA ALA A 87 5.40 13.20 37.40
C ALA A 87 4.97 14.05 36.20
N VAL A 88 5.19 13.57 34.96
CA VAL A 88 4.80 14.26 33.73
C VAL A 88 3.28 14.21 33.60
N GLN A 89 2.66 15.34 33.29
CA GLN A 89 1.23 15.40 33.01
C GLN A 89 0.92 14.60 31.75
N LYS A 90 0.08 13.59 31.88
CA LYS A 90 -0.38 12.77 30.78
C LYS A 90 -1.30 13.59 29.84
N VAL A 91 -1.15 13.38 28.56
CA VAL A 91 -1.99 14.01 27.53
C VAL A 91 -3.09 13.06 27.08
N ASP A 92 -4.10 13.60 26.41
CA ASP A 92 -5.16 12.79 25.79
C ASP A 92 -4.58 11.74 24.80
N ALA A 93 -5.21 10.58 24.75
CA ALA A 93 -4.72 9.44 23.97
C ALA A 93 -4.62 9.73 22.46
N ASN A 94 -5.49 10.58 21.92
CA ASN A 94 -5.44 10.95 20.49
C ASN A 94 -4.29 11.91 20.24
N LEU A 95 -4.08 12.87 21.14
CA LEU A 95 -2.93 13.79 21.05
C LEU A 95 -1.61 13.02 21.21
N ALA A 96 -1.58 12.04 22.11
CA ALA A 96 -0.41 11.17 22.27
C ALA A 96 -0.12 10.36 21.00
N TYR A 97 -1.15 9.89 20.32
CA TYR A 97 -1.02 9.19 19.05
C TYR A 97 -0.46 10.09 17.95
N ASP A 98 -0.96 11.32 17.81
CA ASP A 98 -0.44 12.30 16.85
C ASP A 98 1.03 12.65 17.13
N TRP A 99 1.40 12.77 18.40
CA TRP A 99 2.80 12.96 18.79
C TRP A 99 3.67 11.75 18.46
N ALA A 100 3.17 10.54 18.71
CA ALA A 100 3.85 9.31 18.36
C ALA A 100 4.09 9.21 16.85
N LYS A 101 3.09 9.56 16.04
CA LYS A 101 3.18 9.61 14.58
C LYS A 101 4.24 10.63 14.13
N THR A 102 4.21 11.81 14.69
CA THR A 102 5.20 12.86 14.39
C THR A 102 6.61 12.42 14.79
N PHE A 103 6.77 11.83 15.95
CA PHE A 103 8.05 11.32 16.45
C PHE A 103 8.60 10.20 15.56
N TRP A 104 7.76 9.27 15.15
CA TRP A 104 8.12 8.21 14.24
C TRP A 104 8.57 8.75 12.87
N LEU A 105 7.81 9.68 12.26
CA LEU A 105 8.16 10.31 10.99
C LEU A 105 9.50 11.04 11.08
N ARG A 106 9.76 11.79 12.15
CA ARG A 106 11.05 12.47 12.38
C ARG A 106 12.21 11.46 12.47
N ASN A 107 12.03 10.34 13.16
CA ASN A 107 13.04 9.30 13.26
C ASN A 107 13.34 8.63 11.91
N ILE A 108 12.31 8.38 11.09
CA ILE A 108 12.50 7.87 9.73
C ILE A 108 13.23 8.89 8.86
N ALA A 109 12.81 10.16 8.89
CA ALA A 109 13.46 11.21 8.12
C ALA A 109 14.96 11.35 8.50
N LYS A 110 15.26 11.27 9.80
CA LYS A 110 16.64 11.26 10.30
C LYS A 110 17.43 10.05 9.75
N THR A 111 16.84 8.85 9.82
CA THR A 111 17.47 7.62 9.33
C THR A 111 17.73 7.67 7.83
N ILE A 112 16.78 8.20 7.05
CA ILE A 112 16.95 8.44 5.61
C ILE A 112 18.10 9.40 5.36
N GLY A 113 18.18 10.51 6.11
CA GLY A 113 19.27 11.48 6.00
C GLY A 113 20.64 10.86 6.29
N GLU A 114 20.77 10.09 7.38
CA GLU A 114 22.01 9.38 7.74
C GLU A 114 22.42 8.37 6.66
N LYS A 115 21.47 7.63 6.09
CA LYS A 115 21.72 6.69 4.99
C LYS A 115 22.07 7.40 3.69
N ALA A 116 21.44 8.53 3.39
CA ALA A 116 21.75 9.34 2.21
C ALA A 116 23.18 9.93 2.29
N ILE A 117 23.61 10.40 3.47
CA ILE A 117 25.00 10.85 3.70
C ILE A 117 25.97 9.69 3.52
N ARG A 118 25.66 8.52 4.07
CA ARG A 118 26.48 7.32 3.91
C ARG A 118 26.59 6.90 2.44
N TYR A 119 25.48 6.94 1.70
CA TYR A 119 25.44 6.69 0.26
C TYR A 119 26.36 7.66 -0.50
N TRP A 120 26.27 8.97 -0.19
CA TRP A 120 27.12 9.98 -0.83
C TRP A 120 28.61 9.79 -0.53
N ALA A 121 28.94 9.31 0.66
CA ALA A 121 30.32 9.09 1.10
C ALA A 121 30.89 7.70 0.71
N ALA A 122 30.05 6.79 0.18
CA ALA A 122 30.48 5.43 -0.15
C ALA A 122 31.31 5.39 -1.43
N GLU A 123 32.42 4.67 -1.41
CA GLU A 123 33.34 4.52 -2.54
C GLU A 123 32.98 3.34 -3.45
N SER A 124 32.16 2.40 -2.98
CA SER A 124 31.81 1.19 -3.73
C SER A 124 30.37 1.21 -4.28
N LEU A 125 30.18 0.72 -5.51
CA LEU A 125 28.85 0.60 -6.14
C LEU A 125 27.91 -0.35 -5.38
N THR A 126 28.48 -1.38 -4.72
CA THR A 126 27.69 -2.37 -3.95
C THR A 126 27.10 -1.74 -2.69
N GLU A 127 27.90 -0.97 -1.94
CA GLU A 127 27.45 -0.24 -0.74
C GLU A 127 26.40 0.81 -1.10
N ASN A 128 26.57 1.50 -2.21
CA ASN A 128 25.63 2.46 -2.76
C ASN A 128 24.28 1.80 -3.08
N SER A 129 24.28 0.66 -3.74
CA SER A 129 23.06 -0.09 -4.10
C SER A 129 22.29 -0.53 -2.85
N MET A 130 22.99 -1.04 -1.82
CA MET A 130 22.37 -1.43 -0.55
C MET A 130 21.75 -0.24 0.19
N ALA A 131 22.46 0.89 0.26
CA ALA A 131 21.97 2.09 0.93
C ALA A 131 20.71 2.64 0.23
N PHE A 132 20.66 2.60 -1.10
CA PHE A 132 19.48 3.02 -1.88
C PHE A 132 18.28 2.12 -1.65
N SER A 133 18.48 0.80 -1.63
CA SER A 133 17.42 -0.18 -1.34
C SER A 133 16.83 0.05 0.05
N GLU A 134 17.65 0.29 1.05
CA GLU A 134 17.21 0.56 2.42
C GLU A 134 16.42 1.88 2.53
N ILE A 135 16.83 2.93 1.80
CA ILE A 135 16.08 4.20 1.74
C ILE A 135 14.71 3.97 1.08
N ALA A 136 14.68 3.24 -0.04
CA ALA A 136 13.43 2.93 -0.74
C ALA A 136 12.44 2.19 0.17
N GLN A 137 12.89 1.18 0.92
CA GLN A 137 12.05 0.46 1.89
C GLN A 137 11.50 1.38 3.00
N LEU A 138 12.28 2.34 3.49
CA LEU A 138 11.81 3.30 4.49
C LEU A 138 10.75 4.24 3.91
N ILE A 139 10.91 4.69 2.67
CA ILE A 139 9.93 5.54 1.97
C ILE A 139 8.65 4.74 1.73
N GLU A 140 8.74 3.50 1.29
CA GLU A 140 7.59 2.61 1.07
C GLU A 140 6.82 2.37 2.38
N LYS A 141 7.52 2.16 3.50
CA LYS A 141 6.92 2.03 4.82
C LYS A 141 6.13 3.28 5.24
N VAL A 142 6.58 4.47 4.86
CA VAL A 142 5.84 5.73 5.12
C VAL A 142 4.67 5.87 4.16
N ALA A 143 4.87 5.54 2.88
CA ALA A 143 3.85 5.68 1.84
C ALA A 143 2.67 4.70 2.01
N SER A 144 2.93 3.51 2.53
CA SER A 144 1.90 2.49 2.77
C SER A 144 0.95 2.83 3.92
N ASN A 145 1.13 3.97 4.60
CA ASN A 145 0.29 4.45 5.71
C ASN A 145 0.05 3.41 6.83
N SER A 146 0.92 2.41 6.92
CA SER A 146 0.83 1.33 7.91
C SER A 146 1.01 1.79 9.37
N LEU A 147 0.73 3.09 9.61
CA LEU A 147 0.74 3.73 10.94
C LEU A 147 -0.59 3.61 11.65
N ASP A 148 -1.66 3.59 10.90
CA ASP A 148 -2.95 3.32 11.48
C ASP A 148 -2.97 1.82 11.72
N GLY A 149 -2.74 1.43 12.97
CA GLY A 149 -3.03 0.08 13.46
C GLY A 149 -4.55 -0.18 13.47
N GLU A 150 -5.24 0.40 12.49
CA GLU A 150 -6.54 -0.08 12.10
C GLU A 150 -6.31 -1.49 11.59
N ASP A 151 -6.94 -2.42 12.23
CA ASP A 151 -7.03 -3.80 11.79
C ASP A 151 -7.17 -3.78 10.27
N SER A 152 -6.37 -4.58 9.58
CA SER A 152 -6.43 -4.71 8.12
C SER A 152 -7.80 -5.21 7.63
N PHE A 153 -8.78 -5.29 8.54
CA PHE A 153 -10.16 -5.69 8.31
C PHE A 153 -11.11 -4.66 8.97
N ARG A 154 -12.16 -4.33 8.27
CA ARG A 154 -13.28 -3.54 8.77
C ARG A 154 -14.39 -4.50 9.21
N ILE A 155 -14.80 -4.41 10.47
CA ILE A 155 -16.01 -5.11 10.92
C ILE A 155 -17.22 -4.33 10.40
N ILE A 156 -18.12 -5.04 9.73
CA ILE A 156 -19.35 -4.46 9.18
C ILE A 156 -20.41 -4.44 10.27
N HIS A 157 -20.78 -3.25 10.72
CA HIS A 157 -21.78 -3.02 11.77
C HIS A 157 -23.09 -2.45 11.23
N GLU A 158 -23.12 -2.13 9.93
CA GLU A 158 -24.28 -1.57 9.25
C GLU A 158 -25.47 -2.54 9.35
N ASP A 159 -26.67 -2.02 9.53
CA ASP A 159 -27.87 -2.83 9.53
C ASP A 159 -28.22 -3.35 8.12
N ILE A 160 -29.12 -4.32 8.05
CA ILE A 160 -29.47 -4.98 6.79
C ILE A 160 -30.05 -4.00 5.76
N GLU A 161 -30.73 -2.94 6.19
CA GLU A 161 -31.31 -1.94 5.31
C GLU A 161 -30.25 -1.08 4.65
N GLU A 162 -29.22 -0.68 5.42
CA GLU A 162 -28.04 0.06 4.90
C GLU A 162 -27.20 -0.82 3.98
N LEU A 163 -27.00 -2.10 4.33
CA LEU A 163 -26.29 -3.06 3.50
C LEU A 163 -27.01 -3.26 2.15
N ILE A 164 -28.35 -3.43 2.14
CA ILE A 164 -29.10 -3.54 0.91
C ILE A 164 -28.96 -2.26 0.05
N LYS A 165 -29.09 -1.08 0.65
CA LYS A 165 -28.95 0.21 -0.07
C LYS A 165 -27.54 0.39 -0.65
N SER A 166 -26.51 -0.10 0.03
CA SER A 166 -25.11 0.00 -0.44
C SER A 166 -24.75 -1.02 -1.50
N THR A 167 -25.35 -2.23 -1.47
CA THR A 167 -25.01 -3.36 -2.36
C THR A 167 -25.88 -3.44 -3.60
N VAL A 168 -27.10 -2.90 -3.59
CA VAL A 168 -28.04 -2.93 -4.74
C VAL A 168 -27.83 -1.75 -5.71
N LYS A 169 -26.67 -1.08 -5.65
CA LYS A 169 -26.34 -0.04 -6.63
C LYS A 169 -26.05 -0.67 -8.00
N PRO A 170 -26.49 -0.02 -9.12
CA PRO A 170 -26.06 -0.46 -10.44
C PRO A 170 -24.53 -0.46 -10.54
N SER A 171 -23.98 -1.51 -11.13
CA SER A 171 -22.53 -1.61 -11.34
C SER A 171 -22.03 -0.48 -12.23
N GLU A 172 -20.89 0.09 -11.87
CA GLU A 172 -20.26 1.19 -12.61
C GLU A 172 -19.71 0.72 -13.96
N PHE A 173 -19.18 -0.50 -14.00
CA PHE A 173 -18.54 -1.11 -15.16
C PHE A 173 -19.35 -2.31 -15.65
N THR A 174 -20.30 -2.07 -16.51
CA THR A 174 -21.12 -3.12 -17.16
C THR A 174 -20.36 -3.76 -18.31
N PHE A 175 -20.82 -4.91 -18.79
CA PHE A 175 -20.11 -5.67 -19.84
C PHE A 175 -20.51 -5.28 -21.28
N GLY A 176 -21.55 -4.49 -21.45
CA GLY A 176 -22.08 -4.12 -22.76
C GLY A 176 -22.67 -5.30 -23.54
N LEU A 177 -23.06 -6.36 -22.86
CA LEU A 177 -23.67 -7.57 -23.41
C LEU A 177 -24.94 -7.93 -22.63
N ASP A 178 -26.09 -7.80 -23.21
CA ASP A 178 -27.41 -8.03 -22.56
C ASP A 178 -27.50 -9.37 -21.82
N THR A 179 -26.90 -10.42 -22.40
CA THR A 179 -26.89 -11.76 -21.79
C THR A 179 -26.08 -11.82 -20.51
N LEU A 180 -24.96 -11.12 -20.46
CA LEU A 180 -24.13 -11.04 -19.24
C LEU A 180 -24.78 -10.13 -18.20
N GLU A 181 -25.27 -8.97 -18.61
CA GLU A 181 -25.86 -7.98 -17.69
C GLU A 181 -27.13 -8.49 -16.99
N LYS A 182 -27.88 -9.41 -17.62
CA LYS A 182 -29.04 -10.05 -17.00
C LYS A 182 -28.71 -11.09 -15.95
N ASN A 183 -27.52 -11.70 -16.03
CA ASN A 183 -27.17 -12.85 -15.20
C ASN A 183 -25.97 -12.59 -14.27
N VAL A 184 -25.14 -11.62 -14.61
CA VAL A 184 -23.93 -11.27 -13.87
C VAL A 184 -23.89 -9.77 -13.67
N LEU A 185 -23.80 -9.34 -12.43
CA LEU A 185 -23.59 -7.94 -12.12
C LEU A 185 -22.24 -7.50 -12.71
N GLY A 186 -22.16 -6.25 -13.17
CA GLY A 186 -20.89 -5.66 -13.60
C GLY A 186 -19.89 -5.49 -12.45
N LEU A 187 -18.83 -4.79 -12.73
CA LEU A 187 -17.78 -4.49 -11.74
C LEU A 187 -17.96 -3.09 -11.15
N ASN A 188 -17.41 -2.86 -9.98
CA ASN A 188 -17.31 -1.56 -9.32
C ASN A 188 -15.85 -1.18 -9.11
N ARG A 189 -15.57 0.03 -8.64
CA ARG A 189 -14.20 0.46 -8.31
C ARG A 189 -13.64 -0.42 -7.21
N GLY A 190 -12.44 -0.95 -7.46
CA GLY A 190 -11.77 -1.90 -6.58
C GLY A 190 -12.06 -3.37 -6.88
N ASP A 191 -13.01 -3.65 -7.78
CA ASP A 191 -13.27 -5.03 -8.20
C ASP A 191 -12.20 -5.53 -9.18
N PHE A 192 -11.98 -6.83 -9.14
CA PHE A 192 -11.04 -7.54 -10.00
C PHE A 192 -11.77 -8.61 -10.81
N GLY A 193 -11.53 -8.62 -12.12
CA GLY A 193 -12.12 -9.59 -13.05
C GLY A 193 -11.07 -10.41 -13.78
N ILE A 194 -11.26 -11.71 -13.90
CA ILE A 194 -10.41 -12.60 -14.69
C ILE A 194 -11.16 -13.12 -15.91
N ILE A 195 -10.60 -12.89 -17.10
CA ILE A 195 -11.09 -13.44 -18.36
C ILE A 195 -10.14 -14.57 -18.76
N PHE A 196 -10.63 -15.80 -18.71
CA PHE A 196 -9.87 -16.94 -19.16
C PHE A 196 -10.59 -17.71 -20.28
N ALA A 197 -9.83 -18.18 -21.26
CA ALA A 197 -10.34 -18.96 -22.36
C ALA A 197 -9.22 -19.81 -22.97
N ARG A 198 -9.58 -20.85 -23.70
CA ARG A 198 -8.63 -21.59 -24.53
C ARG A 198 -8.08 -20.67 -25.64
N PRO A 199 -6.89 -20.94 -26.19
CA PRO A 199 -6.39 -20.20 -27.35
C PRO A 199 -7.44 -20.14 -28.47
N GLU A 200 -7.46 -19.05 -29.20
CA GLU A 200 -8.32 -18.81 -30.40
C GLU A 200 -9.83 -18.76 -30.16
N VAL A 201 -10.34 -18.82 -28.92
CA VAL A 201 -11.77 -18.75 -28.59
C VAL A 201 -12.32 -17.32 -28.57
N GLY A 202 -11.44 -16.29 -28.67
CA GLY A 202 -11.88 -14.89 -28.77
C GLY A 202 -11.64 -14.06 -27.51
N LYS A 203 -10.79 -14.49 -26.57
CA LYS A 203 -10.41 -13.73 -25.36
C LYS A 203 -10.06 -12.27 -25.69
N SER A 204 -9.10 -12.04 -26.59
CA SER A 204 -8.64 -10.69 -26.96
C SER A 204 -9.72 -9.87 -27.68
N SER A 205 -10.63 -10.52 -28.39
CA SER A 205 -11.79 -9.84 -29.00
C SER A 205 -12.80 -9.40 -27.96
N PHE A 206 -13.03 -10.21 -26.93
CA PHE A 206 -13.88 -9.85 -25.80
C PHE A 206 -13.27 -8.72 -24.98
N CYS A 207 -11.96 -8.76 -24.69
CA CYS A 207 -11.25 -7.65 -24.03
C CYS A 207 -11.36 -6.35 -24.84
N ALA A 208 -11.23 -6.42 -26.17
CA ALA A 208 -11.36 -5.26 -27.03
C ALA A 208 -12.80 -4.71 -27.05
N HIS A 209 -13.81 -5.58 -27.01
CA HIS A 209 -15.21 -5.20 -26.84
C HIS A 209 -15.42 -4.45 -25.52
N LEU A 210 -14.97 -5.01 -24.38
CA LEU A 210 -15.10 -4.37 -23.09
C LEU A 210 -14.38 -3.01 -23.04
N ALA A 211 -13.13 -2.95 -23.54
CA ALA A 211 -12.39 -1.69 -23.62
C ALA A 211 -13.14 -0.63 -24.43
N SER A 212 -13.67 -1.01 -25.60
CA SER A 212 -14.47 -0.12 -26.45
C SER A 212 -15.76 0.34 -25.76
N HIS A 213 -16.44 -0.57 -25.06
CA HIS A 213 -17.64 -0.25 -24.29
C HIS A 213 -17.36 0.78 -23.19
N TYR A 214 -16.30 0.60 -22.40
CA TYR A 214 -15.92 1.53 -21.34
C TYR A 214 -15.52 2.90 -21.91
N ILE A 215 -14.75 2.95 -22.99
CA ILE A 215 -14.41 4.19 -23.67
C ILE A 215 -15.67 4.93 -24.17
N SER A 216 -16.65 4.20 -24.70
CA SER A 216 -17.92 4.79 -25.18
C SER A 216 -18.72 5.46 -24.07
N ARG A 217 -18.50 5.05 -22.82
CA ARG A 217 -19.08 5.62 -21.60
C ARG A 217 -18.24 6.75 -21.00
N GLY A 218 -17.15 7.14 -21.67
CA GLY A 218 -16.24 8.20 -21.22
C GLY A 218 -15.22 7.76 -20.19
N GLN A 219 -15.11 6.45 -19.91
CA GLN A 219 -14.16 5.91 -18.94
C GLN A 219 -12.76 5.85 -19.54
N LYS A 220 -11.75 6.10 -18.72
CA LYS A 220 -10.34 6.07 -19.09
C LYS A 220 -9.79 4.65 -18.97
N VAL A 221 -9.34 4.08 -20.07
CA VAL A 221 -8.89 2.69 -20.18
C VAL A 221 -7.40 2.64 -20.46
N HIS A 222 -6.68 1.88 -19.63
CA HIS A 222 -5.29 1.48 -19.87
C HIS A 222 -5.24 0.00 -20.25
N TYR A 223 -4.59 -0.32 -21.37
CA TYR A 223 -4.43 -1.69 -21.83
C TYR A 223 -2.96 -2.05 -21.97
N TRP A 224 -2.52 -3.04 -21.21
CA TRP A 224 -1.16 -3.57 -21.18
C TRP A 224 -1.10 -4.82 -22.05
N ALA A 225 -0.50 -4.70 -23.22
CA ALA A 225 -0.41 -5.77 -24.21
C ALA A 225 0.90 -6.57 -24.03
N ASN A 226 0.78 -7.82 -23.52
CA ASN A 226 1.92 -8.73 -23.30
C ASN A 226 1.97 -9.89 -24.33
N GLU A 227 0.90 -10.11 -25.08
CA GLU A 227 0.77 -11.26 -26.00
C GLU A 227 0.90 -10.83 -27.46
N GLU A 228 0.11 -9.83 -27.84
CA GLU A 228 0.09 -9.32 -29.19
C GLU A 228 0.78 -7.94 -29.28
N ILE A 229 1.18 -7.57 -30.48
CA ILE A 229 1.73 -6.23 -30.78
C ILE A 229 0.71 -5.16 -30.41
N ALA A 230 1.11 -4.18 -29.61
CA ALA A 230 0.23 -3.16 -29.03
C ALA A 230 -0.58 -2.39 -30.07
N GLU A 231 -0.01 -2.13 -31.25
CA GLU A 231 -0.70 -1.47 -32.38
C GLU A 231 -1.86 -2.30 -32.90
N LYS A 232 -1.73 -3.63 -32.95
CA LYS A 232 -2.81 -4.53 -33.38
C LYS A 232 -3.95 -4.53 -32.36
N VAL A 233 -3.62 -4.56 -31.07
CA VAL A 233 -4.58 -4.46 -29.97
C VAL A 233 -5.32 -3.13 -30.04
N LYS A 234 -4.58 -2.03 -30.15
CA LYS A 234 -5.15 -0.69 -30.28
C LYS A 234 -6.11 -0.59 -31.46
N LEU A 235 -5.71 -1.08 -32.64
CA LEU A 235 -6.56 -1.08 -33.82
C LEU A 235 -7.84 -1.92 -33.62
N ARG A 236 -7.74 -3.09 -32.96
CA ARG A 236 -8.88 -3.93 -32.64
C ARG A 236 -9.88 -3.21 -31.72
N ILE A 237 -9.41 -2.50 -30.69
CA ILE A 237 -10.27 -1.72 -29.81
C ILE A 237 -10.96 -0.58 -30.59
N ILE A 238 -10.24 0.12 -31.47
CA ILE A 238 -10.79 1.21 -32.28
C ILE A 238 -11.86 0.68 -33.28
N THR A 239 -11.59 -0.44 -33.95
CA THR A 239 -12.55 -1.05 -34.86
C THR A 239 -13.80 -1.55 -34.13
N ALA A 240 -13.64 -2.10 -32.90
CA ALA A 240 -14.75 -2.47 -32.05
C ALA A 240 -15.57 -1.25 -31.61
N PHE A 241 -14.92 -0.14 -31.25
CA PHE A 241 -15.60 1.10 -30.85
C PHE A 241 -16.49 1.68 -31.98
N PHE A 242 -15.97 1.68 -33.20
CA PHE A 242 -16.75 2.16 -34.36
C PHE A 242 -17.68 1.11 -34.98
N ASN A 243 -17.59 -0.12 -34.48
CA ASN A 243 -18.32 -1.28 -35.04
C ASN A 243 -18.12 -1.45 -36.56
N ILE A 244 -16.87 -1.41 -37.00
CA ILE A 244 -16.45 -1.52 -38.42
C ILE A 244 -15.33 -2.52 -38.60
N ASP A 245 -15.16 -3.01 -39.83
CA ASP A 245 -13.98 -3.80 -40.21
C ASP A 245 -12.80 -2.90 -40.64
N LYS A 246 -11.59 -3.51 -40.74
CA LYS A 246 -10.36 -2.81 -41.11
C LYS A 246 -10.45 -2.21 -42.53
N ASN A 247 -11.09 -2.89 -43.47
CA ASN A 247 -11.17 -2.43 -44.85
C ASN A 247 -12.06 -1.17 -44.95
N THR A 248 -13.12 -1.12 -44.20
CA THR A 248 -13.98 0.05 -44.08
C THR A 248 -13.27 1.22 -43.46
N MET A 249 -12.46 0.96 -42.41
CA MET A 249 -11.65 1.98 -41.76
C MET A 249 -10.60 2.55 -42.73
N GLU A 250 -9.93 1.71 -43.52
CA GLU A 250 -8.93 2.13 -44.49
C GLU A 250 -9.54 2.99 -45.60
N LYS A 251 -10.71 2.59 -46.12
CA LYS A 251 -11.42 3.36 -47.16
C LYS A 251 -11.89 4.73 -46.70
N GLN A 252 -12.17 4.92 -45.40
CA GLN A 252 -12.65 6.17 -44.84
C GLN A 252 -11.68 6.73 -43.79
N LYS A 253 -10.38 6.55 -44.00
CA LYS A 253 -9.30 6.85 -43.08
C LYS A 253 -9.43 8.25 -42.45
N ASP A 254 -9.58 9.28 -43.26
CA ASP A 254 -9.57 10.66 -42.78
C ASP A 254 -10.70 10.93 -41.79
N ARG A 255 -11.89 10.42 -42.06
CA ARG A 255 -13.04 10.49 -41.16
C ARG A 255 -12.77 9.85 -39.81
N TYR A 256 -12.26 8.60 -39.81
CA TYR A 256 -12.02 7.87 -38.56
C TYR A 256 -10.82 8.40 -37.77
N VAL A 257 -9.85 9.02 -38.40
CA VAL A 257 -8.76 9.73 -37.72
C VAL A 257 -9.29 10.94 -36.94
N GLU A 258 -10.18 11.72 -37.51
CA GLU A 258 -10.82 12.84 -36.82
C GLU A 258 -11.72 12.39 -35.68
N GLU A 259 -12.55 11.37 -35.92
CA GLU A 259 -13.44 10.83 -34.90
C GLU A 259 -12.65 10.17 -33.74
N TYR A 260 -11.55 9.49 -34.02
CA TYR A 260 -10.64 8.93 -33.02
C TYR A 260 -10.10 10.01 -32.08
N LYS A 261 -9.51 11.07 -32.63
CA LYS A 261 -8.98 12.20 -31.84
C LYS A 261 -10.05 12.82 -30.94
N LYS A 262 -11.29 12.88 -31.41
CA LYS A 262 -12.39 13.50 -30.69
C LYS A 262 -12.99 12.62 -29.59
N LYS A 263 -13.04 11.29 -29.79
CA LYS A 263 -13.84 10.38 -28.96
C LYS A 263 -13.02 9.38 -28.13
N ILE A 264 -11.81 9.04 -28.58
CA ILE A 264 -11.06 7.91 -28.03
C ILE A 264 -9.70 8.34 -27.46
N ASP A 265 -8.98 9.24 -28.15
CA ASP A 265 -7.55 9.54 -27.92
C ASP A 265 -7.22 9.89 -26.45
N THR A 266 -8.11 10.59 -25.77
CA THR A 266 -7.93 10.96 -24.35
C THR A 266 -8.25 9.84 -23.38
N ASN A 267 -9.03 8.84 -23.80
CA ASN A 267 -9.59 7.80 -22.95
C ASN A 267 -8.94 6.42 -23.17
N LEU A 268 -8.07 6.27 -24.15
CA LEU A 268 -7.40 4.99 -24.44
C LEU A 268 -5.90 5.14 -24.47
N VAL A 269 -5.23 4.44 -23.57
CA VAL A 269 -3.78 4.24 -23.60
C VAL A 269 -3.49 2.75 -23.74
N VAL A 270 -2.81 2.37 -24.82
CA VAL A 270 -2.34 0.99 -25.06
C VAL A 270 -0.84 0.97 -24.99
N MET A 271 -0.28 0.10 -24.17
CA MET A 271 1.15 0.00 -23.92
C MET A 271 1.66 -1.37 -24.39
N ASP A 272 2.80 -1.37 -25.08
CA ASP A 272 3.60 -2.58 -25.24
C ASP A 272 4.29 -2.85 -23.90
N SER A 273 3.93 -3.97 -23.28
CA SER A 273 4.33 -4.28 -21.89
C SER A 273 5.15 -5.56 -21.78
N VAL A 274 5.70 -6.04 -22.89
CA VAL A 274 6.59 -7.21 -22.86
C VAL A 274 7.79 -6.95 -21.95
N GLY A 275 7.85 -7.68 -20.86
CA GLY A 275 8.95 -7.55 -19.89
C GLY A 275 8.79 -6.42 -18.87
N THR A 276 7.64 -5.76 -18.82
CA THR A 276 7.30 -4.78 -17.78
C THR A 276 7.09 -5.47 -16.43
N SER A 277 7.54 -4.83 -15.38
CA SER A 277 7.34 -5.30 -14.00
C SER A 277 6.03 -4.79 -13.42
N VAL A 278 5.56 -5.47 -12.38
CA VAL A 278 4.37 -5.03 -11.63
C VAL A 278 4.56 -3.63 -11.07
N LYS A 279 5.73 -3.30 -10.52
CA LYS A 279 6.03 -1.95 -10.00
C LYS A 279 5.88 -0.86 -11.06
N GLU A 280 6.32 -1.12 -12.28
CA GLU A 280 6.16 -0.16 -13.38
C GLU A 280 4.69 0.04 -13.73
N ILE A 281 3.89 -1.04 -13.76
CA ILE A 281 2.45 -0.97 -13.99
C ILE A 281 1.78 -0.14 -12.89
N VAL A 282 2.04 -0.44 -11.63
CA VAL A 282 1.48 0.29 -10.47
C VAL A 282 1.88 1.76 -10.50
N ASN A 283 3.16 2.08 -10.70
CA ASN A 283 3.63 3.46 -10.77
C ASN A 283 2.96 4.26 -11.89
N PHE A 284 2.91 3.68 -13.10
CA PHE A 284 2.27 4.33 -14.24
C PHE A 284 0.77 4.55 -14.01
N THR A 285 0.10 3.56 -13.44
CA THR A 285 -1.33 3.61 -13.13
C THR A 285 -1.65 4.65 -12.06
N THR A 286 -0.85 4.70 -11.01
CA THR A 286 -1.01 5.67 -9.91
C THR A 286 -0.87 7.12 -10.42
N LEU A 287 0.06 7.37 -11.34
CA LEU A 287 0.26 8.69 -11.93
C LEU A 287 -0.86 9.09 -12.89
N ASN A 288 -1.35 8.14 -13.69
CA ASN A 288 -2.29 8.43 -14.77
C ASN A 288 -3.76 8.22 -14.40
N LYS A 289 -4.05 7.54 -13.29
CA LYS A 289 -5.38 7.30 -12.71
C LYS A 289 -6.43 6.88 -13.74
N PRO A 290 -6.29 5.72 -14.42
CA PRO A 290 -7.33 5.18 -15.27
C PRO A 290 -8.53 4.71 -14.45
N ASP A 291 -9.69 4.58 -15.08
CA ASP A 291 -10.87 3.97 -14.47
C ASP A 291 -10.82 2.45 -14.57
N VAL A 292 -10.23 1.92 -15.65
CA VAL A 292 -10.12 0.48 -15.91
C VAL A 292 -8.74 0.14 -16.46
N ILE A 293 -8.18 -0.97 -15.98
CA ILE A 293 -6.92 -1.53 -16.46
C ILE A 293 -7.17 -2.91 -17.04
N PHE A 294 -6.67 -3.16 -18.24
CA PHE A 294 -6.54 -4.49 -18.82
C PHE A 294 -5.08 -4.90 -18.82
N ILE A 295 -4.80 -6.09 -18.33
CA ILE A 295 -3.46 -6.70 -18.42
C ILE A 295 -3.62 -8.01 -19.16
N ASP A 296 -3.20 -8.05 -20.42
CA ASP A 296 -3.29 -9.25 -21.25
C ASP A 296 -2.11 -10.18 -20.96
N GLN A 297 -2.39 -11.41 -20.57
CA GLN A 297 -1.42 -12.40 -20.09
C GLN A 297 -0.56 -11.90 -18.90
N MET A 298 -1.19 -11.85 -17.74
CA MET A 298 -0.57 -11.43 -16.50
C MET A 298 0.63 -12.32 -16.08
N ASP A 299 0.64 -13.58 -16.49
CA ASP A 299 1.73 -14.53 -16.29
C ASP A 299 3.06 -14.14 -16.99
N LYS A 300 3.02 -13.19 -17.93
CA LYS A 300 4.23 -12.64 -18.59
C LYS A 300 4.79 -11.41 -17.90
N VAL A 301 4.06 -10.81 -16.96
CA VAL A 301 4.52 -9.66 -16.19
C VAL A 301 5.69 -10.06 -15.29
N LYS A 302 6.74 -9.25 -15.23
CA LYS A 302 7.90 -9.51 -14.37
C LYS A 302 7.57 -9.19 -12.93
N ILE A 303 8.01 -10.07 -12.03
CA ILE A 303 7.95 -9.90 -10.59
C ILE A 303 9.38 -9.84 -10.07
N ASP A 304 9.63 -8.94 -9.11
CA ASP A 304 10.93 -8.86 -8.45
C ASP A 304 11.05 -10.04 -7.48
N GLY A 305 11.94 -10.99 -7.77
CA GLY A 305 12.22 -12.16 -6.93
C GLY A 305 12.67 -13.37 -7.73
N THR A 306 13.37 -14.28 -7.06
CA THR A 306 13.75 -15.59 -7.61
C THR A 306 12.71 -16.61 -7.17
N TYR A 307 11.86 -17.03 -8.09
CA TYR A 307 10.84 -18.06 -7.85
C TYR A 307 11.31 -19.39 -8.41
N THR A 308 11.20 -20.45 -7.60
CA THR A 308 11.57 -21.81 -7.99
C THR A 308 10.44 -22.55 -8.71
N ARG A 309 9.20 -22.06 -8.58
CA ARG A 309 8.00 -22.66 -9.19
C ARG A 309 7.09 -21.59 -9.81
N GLY A 310 6.45 -21.92 -10.92
CA GLY A 310 5.51 -21.03 -11.63
C GLY A 310 4.24 -20.70 -10.84
N ASP A 311 3.81 -21.58 -9.94
CA ASP A 311 2.66 -21.35 -9.06
C ASP A 311 2.94 -20.35 -7.93
N GLU A 312 4.16 -20.29 -7.42
CA GLU A 312 4.58 -19.25 -6.46
C GLU A 312 4.60 -17.87 -7.10
N ARG A 313 5.04 -17.78 -8.35
CA ARG A 313 5.03 -16.57 -9.14
C ARG A 313 3.60 -16.06 -9.38
N LEU A 314 2.67 -16.94 -9.72
CA LEU A 314 1.27 -16.57 -9.94
C LEU A 314 0.59 -16.09 -8.65
N LYS A 315 0.88 -16.71 -7.50
CA LYS A 315 0.33 -16.28 -6.22
C LYS A 315 0.64 -14.81 -5.92
N GLU A 316 1.87 -14.36 -6.12
CA GLU A 316 2.21 -12.94 -5.86
C GLU A 316 1.55 -11.97 -6.84
N ILE A 317 1.31 -12.37 -8.08
CA ILE A 317 0.57 -11.55 -9.05
C ILE A 317 -0.88 -11.31 -8.60
N TYR A 318 -1.50 -12.32 -7.98
CA TYR A 318 -2.91 -12.27 -7.59
C TYR A 318 -3.17 -11.74 -6.17
N VAL A 319 -2.13 -11.52 -5.36
CA VAL A 319 -2.24 -10.98 -3.98
C VAL A 319 -2.08 -9.45 -3.94
N MET A 320 -1.81 -8.83 -5.08
CA MET A 320 -1.68 -7.36 -5.22
C MET A 320 -2.96 -6.71 -5.72
#